data_174cde4d265c187a77a3a0a71ab09b74
#
_entry.id   174cde4d265c187a77a3a0a71ab09b74
#
_cell.length_a   1.000
_cell.length_b   1.000
_cell.length_c   1.000
_cell.angle_alpha   90.00
_cell.angle_beta   90.00
_cell.angle_gamma   90.00
#
_symmetry.space_group_name_H-M   'P 1'
#
loop_
_entity.id
_entity.type
_entity.pdbx_description
1 polymer ?
#
loop_
_entity_poly.entity_id
_entity_poly.type
_entity_poly.pdbx_seq_one_letter_code
_entity_poly.pdbx_strand_id
1 'polypeptide(L)'
;MMEDVTTWIVTADGRQARVFEERVRGGPLHPLPQYAIDADNQDRPAAHAHRATVRDRTGFGQHGAGDKPLTQIQERRFLTRVAHALDAAAEAGLFERLVLLAPARALGVLRAELDPKTARRIEVDAPRDRSSLAEEVLREALQAARIAH
;
A
#
# COMPACT_ATOMS: atom_id res chain seq x y z
N MET A 1 -15.61 -5.40 -27.96
CA MET A 1 -15.11 -4.40 -27.72
C MET A 1 -14.28 -4.34 -26.57
N MET A 2 -13.26 -3.76 -26.63
CA MET A 2 -12.46 -3.76 -25.60
C MET A 2 -12.85 -2.82 -24.67
N GLU A 3 -12.75 -3.11 -23.50
CA GLU A 3 -13.13 -2.22 -22.59
C GLU A 3 -12.01 -1.38 -22.25
N ASP A 4 -12.11 -0.12 -22.27
CA ASP A 4 -11.08 0.78 -21.86
C ASP A 4 -11.22 1.04 -20.39
N VAL A 5 -11.18 -0.02 -19.64
CA VAL A 5 -11.32 0.09 -18.21
C VAL A 5 -9.99 0.46 -17.62
N THR A 6 -9.96 1.53 -16.86
CA THR A 6 -8.73 1.98 -16.22
C THR A 6 -8.46 1.18 -14.97
N THR A 7 -7.28 0.60 -14.90
CA THR A 7 -6.85 -0.17 -13.74
C THR A 7 -5.66 0.53 -13.11
N TRP A 8 -5.72 0.69 -11.82
CA TRP A 8 -4.56 1.17 -11.07
C TRP A 8 -3.85 -0.03 -10.46
N ILE A 9 -2.53 -0.06 -10.63
CA ILE A 9 -1.69 -1.08 -10.03
C ILE A 9 -0.89 -0.39 -8.95
N VAL A 10 -1.08 -0.81 -7.70
CA VAL A 10 -0.40 -0.21 -6.57
C VAL A 10 0.60 -1.20 -6.02
N THR A 11 1.86 -0.80 -5.96
CA THR A 11 2.88 -1.59 -5.29
C THR A 11 3.19 -0.86 -4.00
N ALA A 12 3.21 -1.59 -2.90
CA ALA A 12 3.40 -0.95 -1.62
C ALA A 12 4.15 -1.84 -0.64
N ASP A 13 4.79 -1.23 0.32
CA ASP A 13 5.29 -1.95 1.47
C ASP A 13 4.97 -1.06 2.67
N GLY A 14 5.61 -1.20 3.77
CA GLY A 14 5.30 -0.40 4.96
C GLY A 14 5.86 1.00 4.92
N ARG A 15 6.58 1.37 3.87
CA ARG A 15 7.28 2.64 3.82
C ARG A 15 7.05 3.43 2.55
N GLN A 16 6.66 2.78 1.47
CA GLN A 16 6.41 3.51 0.24
C GLN A 16 5.36 2.82 -0.60
N ALA A 17 4.67 3.58 -1.39
CA ALA A 17 3.66 3.08 -2.31
C ALA A 17 3.83 3.79 -3.63
N ARG A 18 3.68 3.04 -4.71
CA ARG A 18 3.77 3.58 -6.06
C ARG A 18 2.57 3.14 -6.84
N VAL A 19 2.12 3.99 -7.73
CA VAL A 19 0.89 3.75 -8.48
C VAL A 19 1.19 3.79 -9.96
N PHE A 20 0.64 2.82 -10.68
CA PHE A 20 0.75 2.78 -12.12
C PHE A 20 -0.65 2.66 -12.71
N GLU A 21 -0.83 3.18 -13.89
CA GLU A 21 -2.14 3.15 -14.54
C GLU A 21 -2.08 2.31 -15.80
N GLU A 22 -3.02 1.40 -15.94
CA GLU A 22 -3.16 0.60 -17.14
C GLU A 22 -4.47 1.02 -17.77
N ARG A 23 -4.41 1.68 -18.89
CA ARG A 23 -5.61 2.19 -19.54
C ARG A 23 -6.29 1.16 -20.41
N VAL A 24 -5.50 0.25 -20.95
CA VAL A 24 -6.01 -0.82 -21.77
C VAL A 24 -5.43 -2.09 -21.19
N ARG A 25 -6.29 -3.07 -20.98
CA ARG A 25 -5.84 -4.30 -20.34
C ARG A 25 -4.73 -4.92 -21.14
N GLY A 26 -3.64 -5.22 -20.48
CA GLY A 26 -2.45 -5.78 -21.12
C GLY A 26 -1.59 -4.75 -21.79
N GLY A 27 -2.00 -3.50 -21.78
CA GLY A 27 -1.22 -2.46 -22.43
C GLY A 27 -0.12 -1.91 -21.53
N PRO A 28 0.47 -0.79 -21.92
CA PRO A 28 1.57 -0.22 -21.16
C PRO A 28 1.12 0.26 -19.79
N LEU A 29 2.05 0.25 -18.84
CA LEU A 29 1.80 0.78 -17.53
C LEU A 29 2.37 2.18 -17.46
N HIS A 30 1.56 3.14 -17.06
CA HIS A 30 1.98 4.53 -16.95
C HIS A 30 2.20 4.88 -15.50
N PRO A 31 3.41 5.20 -15.07
CA PRO A 31 3.62 5.57 -13.68
C PRO A 31 2.89 6.87 -13.36
N LEU A 32 2.33 6.94 -12.17
CA LEU A 32 1.64 8.13 -11.70
C LEU A 32 2.38 8.66 -10.48
N PRO A 33 3.48 9.37 -10.68
CA PRO A 33 4.27 9.84 -9.54
C PRO A 33 3.51 10.78 -8.63
N GLN A 34 2.50 11.45 -9.14
CA GLN A 34 1.74 12.37 -8.30
C GLN A 34 0.93 11.65 -7.24
N TYR A 35 0.77 10.34 -7.38
CA TYR A 35 0.06 9.55 -6.38
C TYR A 35 1.00 8.67 -5.56
N ALA A 36 2.31 8.84 -5.72
CA ALA A 36 3.26 8.11 -4.89
C ALA A 36 3.19 8.62 -3.48
N ILE A 37 3.30 7.74 -2.52
CA ILE A 37 3.24 8.09 -1.11
C ILE A 37 4.43 7.48 -0.40
N ASP A 38 5.11 8.26 0.40
CA ASP A 38 6.22 7.75 1.19
C ASP A 38 5.91 7.96 2.66
N ALA A 39 6.41 7.08 3.50
CA ALA A 39 6.24 7.22 4.93
C ALA A 39 6.95 8.48 5.40
N ASP A 40 6.37 9.15 6.36
CA ASP A 40 6.96 10.36 6.87
C ASP A 40 6.65 10.51 8.35
N ASN A 41 6.89 11.69 8.90
CA ASN A 41 6.74 11.90 10.32
C ASN A 41 5.32 11.73 10.82
N GLN A 42 4.34 11.93 9.98
CA GLN A 42 2.97 11.79 10.46
C GLN A 42 2.59 10.36 10.73
N ASP A 43 3.37 9.39 10.26
CA ASP A 43 3.08 8.01 10.52
C ASP A 43 3.67 7.55 11.85
N ARG A 44 4.53 8.35 12.46
CA ARG A 44 5.13 7.96 13.70
C ARG A 44 4.20 8.21 14.85
N PRO A 45 4.18 7.34 15.83
CA PRO A 45 3.44 7.62 17.03
C PRO A 45 4.03 8.86 17.69
N ALA A 46 3.27 9.47 18.56
CA ALA A 46 3.69 10.68 19.21
C ALA A 46 4.96 10.44 19.97
N ALA A 47 6.03 10.82 19.39
CA ALA A 47 7.30 10.46 19.92
C ALA A 47 7.62 11.12 21.21
N HIS A 48 7.20 12.37 21.36
CA HIS A 48 7.53 13.01 22.58
C HIS A 48 6.80 12.34 23.69
N ALA A 49 5.64 11.86 23.48
CA ALA A 49 4.96 11.15 24.51
C ALA A 49 5.74 9.94 24.89
N HIS A 50 6.30 9.32 23.92
CA HIS A 50 7.03 8.18 24.22
C HIS A 50 8.21 8.51 24.99
N ARG A 51 8.89 9.52 24.62
CA ARG A 51 10.03 9.84 25.31
C ARG A 51 9.76 10.03 26.70
N ALA A 52 8.75 10.68 26.96
CA ALA A 52 8.42 10.95 28.27
C ALA A 52 8.34 9.72 29.04
N THR A 53 7.79 8.79 28.48
CA THR A 53 7.61 7.65 29.22
C THR A 53 8.76 6.90 29.26
N VAL A 54 9.41 7.10 28.43
CA VAL A 54 10.38 6.31 28.40
C VAL A 54 11.12 6.25 29.41
N ARG A 55 11.08 6.82 29.78
CA ARG A 55 11.64 6.61 30.62
C ARG A 55 11.51 5.72 31.22
N ASP A 56 11.14 5.29 30.90
CA ASP A 56 11.02 4.45 31.38
C ASP A 56 11.56 3.74 31.48
N ARG A 57 12.04 3.87 31.46
CA ARG A 57 12.68 3.36 31.58
C ARG A 57 12.67 2.42 31.94
N THR A 58 12.36 2.19 32.05
CA THR A 58 12.16 1.26 32.52
C THR A 58 12.54 0.36 31.87
N GLY A 59 13.00 0.46 31.18
CA GLY A 59 13.37 -0.31 30.42
C GLY A 59 13.38 -1.60 30.58
N PHE A 60 13.68 -2.25 30.78
CA PHE A 60 13.56 -3.44 31.03
C PHE A 60 13.34 -4.21 29.97
N GLY A 61 13.21 -5.09 29.93
CA GLY A 61 13.12 -6.02 29.01
C GLY A 61 12.33 -5.79 27.90
N GLN A 62 11.53 -4.97 28.07
CA GLN A 62 10.67 -4.78 27.07
C GLN A 62 11.25 -4.08 25.97
N HIS A 63 12.46 -3.76 25.95
CA HIS A 63 12.92 -3.06 24.90
C HIS A 63 12.67 -3.65 23.60
N GLY A 64 13.03 -4.80 23.35
CA GLY A 64 12.84 -5.39 22.06
C GLY A 64 11.42 -5.42 21.67
N ALA A 65 10.61 -5.73 22.60
CA ALA A 65 9.21 -5.82 22.33
C ALA A 65 8.66 -4.45 22.01
N GLY A 66 9.22 -3.43 22.58
CA GLY A 66 8.71 -2.13 22.30
C GLY A 66 8.99 -1.68 20.89
N ASP A 67 10.13 -2.05 20.34
CA ASP A 67 10.47 -1.62 19.03
C ASP A 67 9.56 -2.17 17.97
N LYS A 68 9.24 -3.44 18.04
CA LYS A 68 8.38 -4.02 17.04
C LYS A 68 7.03 -3.40 16.99
N PRO A 69 6.33 -3.23 18.10
CA PRO A 69 5.04 -2.59 18.03
C PRO A 69 5.08 -1.19 17.45
N LEU A 70 6.12 -0.42 17.74
CA LEU A 70 6.21 0.92 17.19
C LEU A 70 6.39 0.89 15.69
N THR A 71 7.22 -0.02 15.21
CA THR A 71 7.42 -0.14 13.79
C THR A 71 6.13 -0.58 13.11
N GLN A 72 5.42 -1.50 13.72
CA GLN A 72 4.17 -1.95 13.15
C GLN A 72 3.13 -0.85 13.16
N ILE A 73 3.13 -0.02 14.20
CA ILE A 73 2.20 1.10 14.25
C ILE A 73 2.50 2.09 13.13
N GLN A 74 3.77 2.36 12.89
CA GLN A 74 4.14 3.27 11.82
C GLN A 74 3.72 2.72 10.47
N GLU A 75 3.97 1.45 10.25
CA GLU A 75 3.60 0.82 8.99
C GLU A 75 2.11 0.86 8.79
N ARG A 76 1.36 0.56 9.85
CA ARG A 76 -0.09 0.56 9.73
C ARG A 76 -0.60 1.97 9.44
N ARG A 77 -0.06 2.98 10.09
CA ARG A 77 -0.48 4.34 9.83
C ARG A 77 -0.19 4.75 8.39
N PHE A 78 0.98 4.35 7.89
CA PHE A 78 1.31 4.64 6.52
C PHE A 78 0.34 3.96 5.59
N LEU A 79 0.06 2.67 5.81
CA LEU A 79 -0.83 1.93 4.93
C LEU A 79 -2.26 2.44 5.04
N THR A 80 -2.66 2.95 6.19
CA THR A 80 -3.97 3.57 6.33
C THR A 80 -4.05 4.81 5.45
N ARG A 81 -2.98 5.60 5.39
CA ARG A 81 -2.96 6.75 4.50
C ARG A 81 -3.06 6.33 3.05
N VAL A 82 -2.37 5.24 2.69
CA VAL A 82 -2.44 4.74 1.33
C VAL A 82 -3.88 4.32 1.01
N ALA A 83 -4.52 3.61 1.93
CA ALA A 83 -5.89 3.17 1.73
C ALA A 83 -6.82 4.36 1.56
N HIS A 84 -6.66 5.40 2.38
CA HIS A 84 -7.52 6.58 2.28
C HIS A 84 -7.29 7.32 0.97
N ALA A 85 -6.07 7.35 0.47
CA ALA A 85 -5.79 7.98 -0.81
C ALA A 85 -6.44 7.19 -1.94
N LEU A 86 -6.45 5.85 -1.85
CA LEU A 86 -7.10 5.04 -2.85
C LEU A 86 -8.61 5.19 -2.79
N ASP A 87 -9.17 5.33 -1.59
CA ASP A 87 -10.60 5.58 -1.46
C ASP A 87 -10.98 6.91 -2.14
N ALA A 88 -10.18 7.94 -1.92
CA ALA A 88 -10.45 9.23 -2.53
C ALA A 88 -10.35 9.15 -4.05
N ALA A 89 -9.37 8.41 -4.56
CA ALA A 89 -9.21 8.27 -5.99
C ALA A 89 -10.37 7.49 -6.59
N ALA A 90 -10.83 6.45 -5.91
CA ALA A 90 -11.96 5.67 -6.38
C ALA A 90 -13.22 6.53 -6.40
N GLU A 91 -13.41 7.34 -5.38
CA GLU A 91 -14.55 8.21 -5.31
C GLU A 91 -14.52 9.22 -6.45
N ALA A 92 -13.35 9.68 -6.83
CA ALA A 92 -13.20 10.63 -7.92
C ALA A 92 -13.27 9.96 -9.29
N GLY A 93 -13.43 8.65 -9.34
CA GLY A 93 -13.54 7.93 -10.60
C GLY A 93 -12.24 7.77 -11.35
N LEU A 94 -11.11 7.81 -10.65
CA LEU A 94 -9.83 7.76 -11.34
C LEU A 94 -9.47 6.36 -11.79
N PHE A 95 -10.10 5.34 -11.25
CA PHE A 95 -9.89 3.97 -11.71
C PHE A 95 -11.16 3.16 -11.51
N GLU A 96 -11.31 2.11 -12.29
CA GLU A 96 -12.42 1.20 -12.14
C GLU A 96 -11.98 -0.12 -11.52
N ARG A 97 -10.73 -0.50 -11.71
CA ARG A 97 -10.19 -1.72 -11.16
C ARG A 97 -8.91 -1.44 -10.43
N LEU A 98 -8.61 -2.25 -9.46
CA LEU A 98 -7.47 -2.04 -8.60
C LEU A 98 -6.69 -3.33 -8.45
N VAL A 99 -5.38 -3.25 -8.58
CA VAL A 99 -4.49 -4.37 -8.34
C VAL A 99 -3.56 -3.96 -7.21
N LEU A 100 -3.44 -4.80 -6.21
CA LEU A 100 -2.56 -4.52 -5.07
C LEU A 100 -1.44 -5.56 -5.03
N LEU A 101 -0.21 -5.09 -5.07
CA LEU A 101 0.95 -5.96 -4.98
C LEU A 101 1.78 -5.49 -3.81
N ALA A 102 1.82 -6.25 -2.74
CA ALA A 102 2.45 -5.84 -1.51
C ALA A 102 2.75 -7.05 -0.65
N PRO A 103 3.63 -6.93 0.33
CA PRO A 103 3.83 -8.05 1.25
C PRO A 103 2.53 -8.45 1.92
N ALA A 104 2.42 -9.70 2.31
CA ALA A 104 1.16 -10.23 2.84
C ALA A 104 0.61 -9.40 3.98
N ARG A 105 1.45 -8.94 4.88
CA ARG A 105 0.97 -8.15 6.00
C ARG A 105 0.40 -6.82 5.53
N ALA A 106 1.06 -6.20 4.57
CA ALA A 106 0.58 -4.93 4.05
C ALA A 106 -0.74 -5.11 3.32
N LEU A 107 -0.89 -6.21 2.58
CA LEU A 107 -2.16 -6.49 1.93
C LEU A 107 -3.29 -6.62 2.94
N GLY A 108 -3.01 -7.26 4.07
CA GLY A 108 -4.02 -7.41 5.10
C GLY A 108 -4.48 -6.06 5.65
N VAL A 109 -3.53 -5.15 5.87
CA VAL A 109 -3.88 -3.84 6.38
C VAL A 109 -4.67 -3.06 5.33
N LEU A 110 -4.21 -3.10 4.08
CA LEU A 110 -4.90 -2.36 3.03
C LEU A 110 -6.33 -2.85 2.88
N ARG A 111 -6.52 -4.16 2.86
CA ARG A 111 -7.87 -4.67 2.73
C ARG A 111 -8.75 -4.28 3.90
N ALA A 112 -8.19 -4.23 5.10
CA ALA A 112 -8.96 -3.88 6.27
C ALA A 112 -9.32 -2.41 6.30
N GLU A 113 -8.46 -1.56 5.72
CA GLU A 113 -8.65 -0.11 5.81
C GLU A 113 -9.39 0.49 4.62
N LEU A 114 -9.45 -0.22 3.50
CA LEU A 114 -10.15 0.32 2.35
C LEU A 114 -11.66 0.30 2.56
N ASP A 115 -12.33 1.31 2.00
CA ASP A 115 -13.78 1.30 2.01
C ASP A 115 -14.31 0.10 1.28
N PRO A 116 -15.45 -0.44 1.66
CA PRO A 116 -16.04 -1.56 0.93
C PRO A 116 -16.23 -1.28 -0.55
N LYS A 117 -16.53 -0.04 -0.91
CA LYS A 117 -16.70 0.29 -2.31
C LYS A 117 -15.39 0.14 -3.07
N THR A 118 -14.29 0.58 -2.47
CA THR A 118 -12.98 0.46 -3.10
C THR A 118 -12.55 -0.99 -3.13
N ALA A 119 -12.80 -1.70 -2.04
CA ALA A 119 -12.40 -3.12 -1.97
C ALA A 119 -13.08 -3.93 -3.06
N ARG A 120 -14.28 -3.56 -3.42
CA ARG A 120 -14.98 -4.29 -4.48
C ARG A 120 -14.36 -4.09 -5.84
N ARG A 121 -13.51 -3.09 -6.00
CA ARG A 121 -12.84 -2.87 -7.27
C ARG A 121 -11.55 -3.66 -7.40
N ILE A 122 -11.14 -4.36 -6.35
CA ILE A 122 -9.91 -5.13 -6.39
C ILE A 122 -10.07 -6.29 -7.36
N GLU A 123 -9.29 -6.26 -8.42
CA GLU A 123 -9.29 -7.34 -9.37
C GLU A 123 -8.38 -8.46 -8.89
N VAL A 124 -7.21 -8.08 -8.39
CA VAL A 124 -6.21 -9.02 -7.94
C VAL A 124 -5.46 -8.41 -6.78
N ASP A 125 -5.15 -9.18 -5.76
CA ASP A 125 -4.15 -8.76 -4.79
C ASP A 125 -3.21 -9.95 -4.62
N ALA A 126 -1.93 -9.69 -4.67
CA ALA A 126 -0.94 -10.76 -4.62
C ALA A 126 0.25 -10.31 -3.79
N PRO A 127 0.83 -11.20 -3.01
CA PRO A 127 1.96 -10.84 -2.17
C PRO A 127 3.21 -10.60 -3.00
N ARG A 128 3.87 -9.49 -2.73
CA ARG A 128 5.15 -9.16 -3.34
C ARG A 128 6.01 -8.49 -2.28
N ASP A 129 7.27 -8.80 -2.29
CA ASP A 129 8.16 -8.32 -1.23
C ASP A 129 8.69 -6.94 -1.49
N ARG A 130 8.63 -6.42 -2.71
CA ARG A 130 9.19 -5.12 -3.00
C ARG A 130 8.16 -4.22 -3.59
N SER A 131 8.24 -2.95 -3.21
CA SER A 131 7.34 -1.97 -3.77
C SER A 131 7.95 -1.24 -4.94
N SER A 132 9.28 -1.35 -5.10
CA SER A 132 9.93 -0.61 -6.16
C SER A 132 10.38 -1.59 -7.22
N LEU A 133 9.70 -1.63 -8.32
CA LEU A 133 10.01 -2.55 -9.39
C LEU A 133 10.17 -1.81 -10.71
N ALA A 134 11.07 -2.30 -11.54
CA ALA A 134 11.16 -1.77 -12.89
C ALA A 134 9.86 -2.10 -13.61
N GLU A 135 9.51 -1.29 -14.57
CA GLU A 135 8.23 -1.45 -15.24
C GLU A 135 8.07 -2.83 -15.87
N GLU A 136 9.12 -3.36 -16.45
CA GLU A 136 9.02 -4.66 -17.07
C GLU A 136 8.76 -5.76 -16.08
N VAL A 137 9.43 -5.68 -14.92
CA VAL A 137 9.23 -6.67 -13.87
C VAL A 137 7.83 -6.54 -13.31
N LEU A 138 7.34 -5.32 -13.20
CA LEU A 138 6.00 -5.09 -12.72
C LEU A 138 4.97 -5.67 -13.67
N ARG A 139 5.17 -5.51 -14.96
CA ARG A 139 4.24 -6.09 -15.91
C ARG A 139 4.21 -7.60 -15.82
N GLU A 140 5.36 -8.22 -15.65
CA GLU A 140 5.41 -9.66 -15.49
C GLU A 140 4.70 -10.07 -14.22
N ALA A 141 4.90 -9.34 -13.14
CA ALA A 141 4.25 -9.66 -11.88
C ALA A 141 2.74 -9.54 -12.01
N LEU A 142 2.28 -8.51 -12.71
CA LEU A 142 0.86 -8.31 -12.92
C LEU A 142 0.28 -9.45 -13.73
N GLN A 143 0.95 -9.84 -14.80
CA GLN A 143 0.47 -10.90 -15.63
C GLN A 143 0.41 -12.20 -14.84
N ALA A 144 1.44 -12.49 -14.08
CA ALA A 144 1.46 -13.70 -13.28
C ALA A 144 0.34 -13.71 -12.24
N ALA A 145 0.08 -12.57 -11.63
CA ALA A 145 -0.96 -12.47 -10.63
C ALA A 145 -2.33 -12.68 -11.25
N ARG A 146 -2.54 -12.14 -12.44
CA ARG A 146 -3.81 -12.32 -13.13
C ARG A 146 -4.04 -13.75 -13.53
N ILE A 147 -2.97 -14.43 -13.94
CA ILE A 147 -3.10 -15.82 -14.31
C ILE A 147 -3.42 -16.68 -13.10
N ALA A 148 -2.84 -16.37 -11.96
CA ALA A 148 -3.04 -17.16 -10.76
C ALA A 148 -4.42 -16.99 -10.16
N HIS A 149 -5.12 -15.99 -10.56
CA HIS A 149 -6.46 -15.75 -10.07
C HIS A 149 -7.49 -16.24 -11.09
#